data_7fd2876500d6cd89d3e7fa5b8effd4a8
#
_entry.id   7fd2876500d6cd89d3e7fa5b8effd4a8
#
_cell.length_a   1.000
_cell.length_b   1.000
_cell.length_c   1.000
_cell.angle_alpha   90.00
_cell.angle_beta   90.00
_cell.angle_gamma   90.00
#
_symmetry.space_group_name_H-M   'P 1'
#
loop_
_entity.id
_entity.type
_entity.pdbx_description
1 polymer ?
#
loop_
_entity_poly.entity_id
_entity_poly.type
_entity_poly.pdbx_seq_one_letter_code
_entity_poly.pdbx_strand_id
1 'polypeptide(L)'
;MPKTVLTISSKNYGAWSLRGWLMCKLAGLPFEEHVIPPDDPSMKAEMLLLSSSMLVPCLQHHGIKVWDTLAIGEYLHEIKPKAGLLPADVKARAHCRAICGEMHSGFASLRGALPMNIKARYKDFKVWSRAQADIDRVIAIWDECLTTHGGPYLYGEHPCLADAMYAPVVTRFMTYGVPLDAACTAYCQAIMALPAMQEWVTAACQEPAEIDELEAEF
;
A
#
# COMPACT_ATOMS: atom_id res chain seq x y z
N MET A 1 -20.38 18.93 9.98
CA MET A 1 -20.29 17.46 9.90
C MET A 1 -18.95 17.05 10.50
N PRO A 2 -18.84 15.96 11.25
CA PRO A 2 -17.54 15.51 11.74
C PRO A 2 -16.62 15.26 10.53
N LYS A 3 -15.40 15.77 10.64
CA LYS A 3 -14.37 15.77 9.61
C LYS A 3 -13.88 14.33 9.40
N THR A 4 -13.68 13.89 8.16
CA THR A 4 -13.01 12.63 7.88
C THR A 4 -11.52 12.89 7.88
N VAL A 5 -10.77 12.14 8.69
CA VAL A 5 -9.31 12.28 8.82
C VAL A 5 -8.65 10.92 8.63
N LEU A 6 -7.61 10.87 7.83
CA LEU A 6 -6.72 9.72 7.70
C LEU A 6 -5.36 10.07 8.31
N THR A 7 -5.02 9.40 9.39
CA THR A 7 -3.70 9.52 10.02
C THR A 7 -2.74 8.55 9.37
N ILE A 8 -1.60 9.08 8.91
CA ILE A 8 -0.55 8.35 8.18
C ILE A 8 0.84 8.72 8.71
N SER A 9 1.84 7.92 8.39
CA SER A 9 3.26 8.23 8.57
C SER A 9 3.87 8.83 7.30
N SER A 10 5.20 8.93 7.23
CA SER A 10 5.95 9.37 6.05
C SER A 10 5.42 8.74 4.76
N LYS A 11 5.33 9.53 3.71
CA LYS A 11 4.96 9.07 2.37
C LYS A 11 6.10 8.36 1.65
N ASN A 12 7.36 8.67 2.00
CA ASN A 12 8.51 8.01 1.41
C ASN A 12 8.65 6.56 1.91
N TYR A 13 8.47 6.32 3.22
CA TYR A 13 8.73 5.04 3.88
C TYR A 13 7.49 4.29 4.34
N GLY A 14 6.35 4.96 4.46
CA GLY A 14 5.13 4.45 5.10
C GLY A 14 4.30 3.51 4.22
N ALA A 15 4.75 2.27 4.01
CA ALA A 15 4.07 1.29 3.17
C ALA A 15 2.63 0.97 3.63
N TRP A 16 2.38 0.89 4.94
CA TRP A 16 1.04 0.69 5.47
C TRP A 16 0.15 1.91 5.25
N SER A 17 0.72 3.10 5.43
CA SER A 17 0.04 4.38 5.17
C SER A 17 -0.38 4.51 3.70
N LEU A 18 0.50 4.15 2.76
CA LEU A 18 0.16 4.14 1.33
C LEU A 18 -1.05 3.24 1.04
N ARG A 19 -1.11 2.04 1.62
CA ARG A 19 -2.25 1.12 1.43
C ARG A 19 -3.57 1.77 1.82
N GLY A 20 -3.69 2.23 3.06
CA GLY A 20 -4.93 2.85 3.56
C GLY A 20 -5.29 4.13 2.82
N TRP A 21 -4.30 4.94 2.49
CA TRP A 21 -4.50 6.17 1.73
C TRP A 21 -5.01 5.89 0.31
N LEU A 22 -4.40 4.95 -0.39
CA LEU A 22 -4.80 4.57 -1.73
C LEU A 22 -6.22 3.96 -1.75
N MET A 23 -6.56 3.13 -0.76
CA MET A 23 -7.93 2.61 -0.59
C MET A 23 -8.96 3.73 -0.44
N CYS A 24 -8.68 4.75 0.37
CA CYS A 24 -9.57 5.91 0.53
C CYS A 24 -9.74 6.68 -0.79
N LYS A 25 -8.65 6.87 -1.55
CA LYS A 25 -8.70 7.52 -2.88
C LYS A 25 -9.51 6.70 -3.88
N LEU A 26 -9.28 5.38 -3.95
CA LEU A 26 -10.02 4.48 -4.85
C LEU A 26 -11.51 4.40 -4.47
N ALA A 27 -11.83 4.48 -3.18
CA ALA A 27 -13.21 4.55 -2.70
C ALA A 27 -13.90 5.90 -3.00
N GLY A 28 -13.17 6.90 -3.45
CA GLY A 28 -13.69 8.26 -3.61
C GLY A 28 -14.16 8.87 -2.29
N LEU A 29 -13.54 8.51 -1.16
CA LEU A 29 -13.83 9.09 0.15
C LEU A 29 -13.00 10.37 0.32
N PRO A 30 -13.61 11.56 0.45
CA PRO A 30 -12.88 12.78 0.79
C PRO A 30 -12.37 12.71 2.23
N PHE A 31 -11.10 13.04 2.45
CA PHE A 31 -10.49 13.05 3.77
C PHE A 31 -9.39 14.11 3.86
N GLU A 32 -9.07 14.51 5.07
CA GLU A 32 -7.90 15.29 5.39
C GLU A 32 -6.79 14.37 5.88
N GLU A 33 -5.57 14.67 5.49
CA GLU A 33 -4.40 13.94 5.93
C GLU A 33 -3.87 14.51 7.24
N HIS A 34 -3.58 13.62 8.18
CA HIS A 34 -2.80 13.93 9.36
C HIS A 34 -1.51 13.09 9.29
N VAL A 35 -0.41 13.73 8.91
CA VAL A 35 0.89 13.07 8.79
C VAL A 35 1.62 13.17 10.12
N ILE A 36 2.02 12.02 10.67
CA ILE A 36 2.80 11.95 11.91
C ILE A 36 4.27 12.00 11.56
N PRO A 37 5.02 12.97 12.11
CA PRO A 37 6.46 12.98 11.98
C PRO A 37 7.08 11.72 12.60
N PRO A 38 8.10 11.12 11.99
CA PRO A 38 8.68 9.85 12.44
C PRO A 38 9.26 9.93 13.86
N ASP A 39 9.76 11.08 14.29
CA ASP A 39 10.56 11.25 15.52
C ASP A 39 9.94 12.13 16.60
N ASP A 40 8.62 12.37 16.58
CA ASP A 40 7.95 13.18 17.60
C ASP A 40 7.37 12.30 18.72
N PRO A 41 8.01 12.24 19.92
CA PRO A 41 7.48 11.50 21.07
C PRO A 41 6.15 12.04 21.57
N SER A 42 5.88 13.34 21.36
CA SER A 42 4.63 13.99 21.77
C SER A 42 3.49 13.52 20.90
N MET A 43 3.72 13.35 19.61
CA MET A 43 2.75 12.80 18.66
C MET A 43 2.45 11.33 18.93
N LYS A 44 3.44 10.54 19.35
CA LYS A 44 3.20 9.14 19.79
C LYS A 44 2.30 9.11 21.02
N ALA A 45 2.51 10.03 21.99
CA ALA A 45 1.67 10.15 23.16
C ALA A 45 0.26 10.65 22.80
N GLU A 46 0.12 11.62 21.90
CA GLU A 46 -1.16 12.10 21.41
C GLU A 46 -1.93 11.01 20.66
N MET A 47 -1.27 10.19 19.86
CA MET A 47 -1.91 9.04 19.22
C MET A 47 -2.46 8.03 20.21
N LEU A 48 -1.74 7.75 21.31
CA LEU A 48 -2.22 6.88 22.38
C LEU A 48 -3.47 7.45 23.07
N LEU A 49 -3.58 8.76 23.16
CA LEU A 49 -4.74 9.44 23.72
C LEU A 49 -5.93 9.46 22.73
N LEU A 50 -5.65 9.58 21.43
CA LEU A 50 -6.66 9.66 20.37
C LEU A 50 -7.08 8.30 19.83
N SER A 51 -6.25 7.28 19.96
CA SER A 51 -6.47 5.93 19.46
C SER A 51 -5.99 4.90 20.48
N SER A 52 -6.74 3.82 20.65
CA SER A 52 -6.32 2.66 21.45
C SER A 52 -5.14 1.89 20.80
N SER A 53 -4.66 2.32 19.65
CA SER A 53 -3.55 1.72 18.91
C SER A 53 -2.70 2.83 18.28
N MET A 54 -1.37 2.65 18.33
CA MET A 54 -0.41 3.52 17.62
C MET A 54 -0.23 3.11 16.15
N LEU A 55 -1.12 2.28 15.61
CA LEU A 55 -0.99 1.77 14.26
C LEU A 55 -1.51 2.78 13.23
N VAL A 56 -0.69 3.05 12.25
CA VAL A 56 -1.06 3.79 11.05
C VAL A 56 -1.07 2.83 9.84
N PRO A 57 -2.01 3.02 8.91
CA PRO A 57 -3.01 4.09 8.82
C PRO A 57 -4.16 3.94 9.81
N CYS A 58 -4.74 5.07 10.24
CA CYS A 58 -5.96 5.11 11.04
C CYS A 58 -6.97 6.07 10.41
N LEU A 59 -8.12 5.54 10.01
CA LEU A 59 -9.22 6.31 9.44
C LEU A 59 -10.21 6.70 10.52
N GLN A 60 -10.46 7.99 10.66
CA GLN A 60 -11.52 8.54 11.48
C GLN A 60 -12.64 9.08 10.58
N HIS A 61 -13.82 8.47 10.65
CA HIS A 61 -14.97 8.82 9.80
C HIS A 61 -16.27 8.78 10.59
N HIS A 62 -16.99 9.91 10.67
CA HIS A 62 -18.27 10.03 11.40
C HIS A 62 -18.24 9.51 12.85
N GLY A 63 -17.13 9.73 13.57
CA GLY A 63 -16.95 9.25 14.94
C GLY A 63 -16.49 7.79 15.08
N ILE A 64 -16.42 7.06 13.97
CA ILE A 64 -15.87 5.71 13.92
C ILE A 64 -14.37 5.81 13.68
N LYS A 65 -13.57 5.06 14.44
CA LYS A 65 -12.14 4.88 14.20
C LYS A 65 -11.88 3.47 13.69
N VAL A 66 -11.20 3.39 12.53
CA VAL A 66 -10.83 2.12 11.91
C VAL A 66 -9.32 2.13 11.68
N TRP A 67 -8.63 1.16 12.19
CA TRP A 67 -7.21 0.91 11.96
C TRP A 67 -7.00 -0.52 11.53
N ASP A 68 -5.83 -0.79 11.00
CA ASP A 68 -5.46 -1.88 10.13
C ASP A 68 -6.00 -1.71 8.70
N THR A 69 -5.12 -1.98 7.73
CA THR A 69 -5.43 -1.76 6.31
C THR A 69 -6.56 -2.64 5.79
N LEU A 70 -6.65 -3.90 6.25
CA LEU A 70 -7.75 -4.78 5.82
C LEU A 70 -9.07 -4.31 6.40
N ALA A 71 -9.10 -3.91 7.66
CA ALA A 71 -10.30 -3.37 8.30
C ALA A 71 -10.76 -2.07 7.63
N ILE A 72 -9.83 -1.17 7.26
CA ILE A 72 -10.14 0.03 6.47
C ILE A 72 -10.73 -0.35 5.12
N GLY A 73 -10.13 -1.32 4.42
CA GLY A 73 -10.61 -1.79 3.12
C GLY A 73 -12.03 -2.35 3.17
N GLU A 74 -12.35 -3.22 4.15
CA GLU A 74 -13.70 -3.76 4.35
C GLU A 74 -14.70 -2.67 4.73
N TYR A 75 -14.34 -1.78 5.65
CA TYR A 75 -15.18 -0.64 6.03
C TYR A 75 -15.50 0.25 4.83
N LEU A 76 -14.50 0.58 4.01
CA LEU A 76 -14.71 1.36 2.79
C LEU A 76 -15.60 0.64 1.77
N HIS A 77 -15.45 -0.68 1.63
CA HIS A 77 -16.32 -1.48 0.78
C HIS A 77 -17.79 -1.42 1.22
N GLU A 78 -18.04 -1.46 2.54
CA GLU A 78 -19.40 -1.36 3.10
C GLU A 78 -20.02 0.02 2.87
N ILE A 79 -19.29 1.10 3.16
CA ILE A 79 -19.84 2.47 3.07
C ILE A 79 -19.81 3.05 1.65
N LYS A 80 -19.02 2.47 0.75
CA LYS A 80 -18.87 2.87 -0.67
C LYS A 80 -19.02 1.68 -1.62
N PRO A 81 -20.14 0.94 -1.60
CA PRO A 81 -20.29 -0.30 -2.37
C PRO A 81 -20.15 -0.12 -3.88
N LYS A 82 -20.43 1.10 -4.40
CA LYS A 82 -20.31 1.43 -5.82
C LYS A 82 -18.87 1.72 -6.27
N ALA A 83 -17.92 1.85 -5.34
CA ALA A 83 -16.51 2.11 -5.67
C ALA A 83 -15.79 0.90 -6.26
N GLY A 84 -16.36 -0.31 -6.14
CA GLY A 84 -15.77 -1.52 -6.73
C GLY A 84 -14.47 -1.97 -6.06
N LEU A 85 -14.25 -1.62 -4.78
CA LEU A 85 -13.02 -2.00 -4.05
C LEU A 85 -12.81 -3.51 -3.98
N LEU A 86 -13.87 -4.30 -4.04
CA LEU A 86 -13.80 -5.76 -4.13
C LEU A 86 -14.53 -6.24 -5.39
N PRO A 87 -14.05 -7.30 -6.06
CA PRO A 87 -14.69 -7.89 -7.23
C PRO A 87 -16.16 -8.27 -6.97
N ALA A 88 -17.02 -8.06 -7.98
CA ALA A 88 -18.43 -8.40 -7.90
C ALA A 88 -18.65 -9.93 -7.87
N ASP A 89 -17.85 -10.68 -8.63
CA ASP A 89 -17.90 -12.14 -8.62
C ASP A 89 -17.45 -12.70 -7.28
N VAL A 90 -18.18 -13.69 -6.76
CA VAL A 90 -17.95 -14.29 -5.43
C VAL A 90 -16.59 -14.98 -5.35
N LYS A 91 -16.21 -15.72 -6.41
CA LYS A 91 -14.93 -16.46 -6.44
C LYS A 91 -13.74 -15.48 -6.50
N ALA A 92 -13.79 -14.51 -7.42
CA ALA A 92 -12.80 -13.46 -7.54
C ALA A 92 -12.68 -12.65 -6.25
N ARG A 93 -13.80 -12.31 -5.61
CA ARG A 93 -13.83 -11.58 -4.33
C ARG A 93 -13.21 -12.37 -3.19
N ALA A 94 -13.48 -13.68 -3.10
CA ALA A 94 -12.87 -14.55 -2.10
C ALA A 94 -11.35 -14.63 -2.31
N HIS A 95 -10.90 -14.83 -3.56
CA HIS A 95 -9.48 -14.84 -3.90
C HIS A 95 -8.80 -13.50 -3.64
N CYS A 96 -9.45 -12.37 -3.98
CA CYS A 96 -8.96 -11.02 -3.68
C CYS A 96 -8.69 -10.86 -2.16
N ARG A 97 -9.61 -11.29 -1.31
CA ARG A 97 -9.41 -11.27 0.15
C ARG A 97 -8.26 -12.17 0.59
N ALA A 98 -8.11 -13.35 -0.01
CA ALA A 98 -7.04 -14.27 0.32
C ALA A 98 -5.66 -13.68 0.03
N ILE A 99 -5.45 -13.14 -1.17
CA ILE A 99 -4.15 -12.52 -1.52
C ILE A 99 -3.89 -11.22 -0.74
N CYS A 100 -4.93 -10.47 -0.38
CA CYS A 100 -4.79 -9.32 0.52
C CYS A 100 -4.38 -9.76 1.94
N GLY A 101 -4.96 -10.84 2.45
CA GLY A 101 -4.58 -11.44 3.73
C GLY A 101 -3.15 -11.97 3.73
N GLU A 102 -2.73 -12.63 2.63
CA GLU A 102 -1.35 -13.10 2.44
C GLU A 102 -0.36 -11.91 2.43
N MET A 103 -0.69 -10.83 1.70
CA MET A 103 0.14 -9.60 1.70
C MET A 103 0.19 -8.93 3.08
N HIS A 104 -0.89 -8.98 3.85
CA HIS A 104 -0.95 -8.38 5.18
C HIS A 104 -0.07 -9.13 6.19
N SER A 105 -0.16 -10.44 6.25
CA SER A 105 0.50 -11.27 7.26
C SER A 105 1.85 -11.85 6.82
N GLY A 106 2.08 -11.96 5.52
CA GLY A 106 3.24 -12.61 4.92
C GLY A 106 4.34 -11.65 4.45
N PHE A 107 5.26 -12.21 3.66
CA PHE A 107 6.33 -11.48 2.95
C PHE A 107 7.27 -10.68 3.86
N ALA A 108 7.55 -11.21 5.05
CA ALA A 108 8.41 -10.53 6.03
C ALA A 108 9.85 -10.37 5.52
N SER A 109 10.36 -11.37 4.79
CA SER A 109 11.72 -11.33 4.23
C SER A 109 11.84 -10.30 3.12
N LEU A 110 10.85 -10.19 2.23
CA LEU A 110 10.78 -9.14 1.21
C LEU A 110 10.73 -7.75 1.86
N ARG A 111 9.85 -7.57 2.85
CA ARG A 111 9.68 -6.27 3.50
C ARG A 111 10.91 -5.81 4.25
N GLY A 112 11.64 -6.75 4.87
CA GLY A 112 12.89 -6.46 5.57
C GLY A 112 14.07 -6.21 4.64
N ALA A 113 14.18 -6.96 3.53
CA ALA A 113 15.28 -6.82 2.58
C ALA A 113 15.11 -5.66 1.59
N LEU A 114 13.86 -5.29 1.28
CA LEU A 114 13.50 -4.24 0.33
C LEU A 114 12.58 -3.22 1.02
N PRO A 115 13.05 -2.43 1.99
CA PRO A 115 12.23 -1.40 2.64
C PRO A 115 11.69 -0.40 1.61
N MET A 116 10.48 0.13 1.86
CA MET A 116 9.92 1.13 0.95
C MET A 116 10.69 2.44 1.07
N ASN A 117 11.26 2.87 -0.06
CA ASN A 117 11.88 4.17 -0.22
C ASN A 117 11.57 4.69 -1.63
N ILE A 118 10.59 5.58 -1.74
CA ILE A 118 10.09 6.06 -3.04
C ILE A 118 11.13 6.91 -3.78
N LYS A 119 11.94 7.66 -3.05
CA LYS A 119 12.97 8.54 -3.61
C LYS A 119 14.15 7.78 -4.19
N ALA A 120 14.49 6.63 -3.58
CA ALA A 120 15.69 5.89 -3.91
C ALA A 120 15.57 5.08 -5.22
N ARG A 121 16.71 4.83 -5.84
CA ARG A 121 16.87 3.90 -6.96
C ARG A 121 18.23 3.22 -6.82
N TYR A 122 18.20 1.95 -6.45
CA TYR A 122 19.39 1.14 -6.26
C TYR A 122 19.67 0.33 -7.51
N LYS A 123 20.81 0.59 -8.15
CA LYS A 123 21.27 -0.18 -9.30
C LYS A 123 22.00 -1.44 -8.83
N ASP A 124 21.76 -2.55 -9.52
CA ASP A 124 22.43 -3.84 -9.28
C ASP A 124 22.29 -4.37 -7.84
N PHE A 125 21.15 -4.06 -7.20
CA PHE A 125 20.87 -4.53 -5.85
C PHE A 125 20.78 -6.06 -5.80
N LYS A 126 21.57 -6.68 -4.93
CA LYS A 126 21.56 -8.14 -4.75
C LYS A 126 20.53 -8.54 -3.71
N VAL A 127 19.47 -9.17 -4.14
CA VAL A 127 18.44 -9.71 -3.27
C VAL A 127 18.93 -10.96 -2.53
N TRP A 128 18.71 -11.03 -1.24
CA TRP A 128 19.03 -12.20 -0.44
C TRP A 128 18.08 -13.36 -0.73
N SER A 129 18.56 -14.60 -0.64
CA SER A 129 17.81 -15.80 -1.03
C SER A 129 16.43 -15.96 -0.34
N ARG A 130 16.30 -15.53 0.91
CA ARG A 130 15.00 -15.56 1.62
C ARG A 130 13.98 -14.58 1.04
N ALA A 131 14.43 -13.37 0.66
CA ALA A 131 13.57 -12.39 0.03
C ALA A 131 13.20 -12.79 -1.40
N GLN A 132 14.07 -13.56 -2.08
CA GLN A 132 13.77 -14.07 -3.42
C GLN A 132 12.53 -14.96 -3.42
N ALA A 133 12.37 -15.85 -2.45
CA ALA A 133 11.17 -16.70 -2.35
C ALA A 133 9.87 -15.88 -2.19
N ASP A 134 9.92 -14.81 -1.40
CA ASP A 134 8.79 -13.89 -1.26
C ASP A 134 8.49 -13.14 -2.58
N ILE A 135 9.54 -12.70 -3.29
CA ILE A 135 9.42 -12.05 -4.60
C ILE A 135 8.78 -12.99 -5.61
N ASP A 136 9.28 -14.23 -5.71
CA ASP A 136 8.75 -15.23 -6.64
C ASP A 136 7.27 -15.53 -6.35
N ARG A 137 6.89 -15.57 -5.08
CA ARG A 137 5.48 -15.75 -4.67
C ARG A 137 4.62 -14.56 -5.07
N VAL A 138 5.09 -13.33 -4.89
CA VAL A 138 4.37 -12.13 -5.34
C VAL A 138 4.16 -12.14 -6.84
N ILE A 139 5.20 -12.45 -7.62
CA ILE A 139 5.13 -12.54 -9.08
C ILE A 139 4.10 -13.61 -9.48
N ALA A 140 4.14 -14.79 -8.85
CA ALA A 140 3.18 -15.86 -9.14
C ALA A 140 1.72 -15.44 -8.85
N ILE A 141 1.47 -14.67 -7.78
CA ILE A 141 0.14 -14.12 -7.48
C ILE A 141 -0.29 -13.13 -8.57
N TRP A 142 0.59 -12.23 -8.98
CA TRP A 142 0.29 -11.26 -10.02
C TRP A 142 0.00 -11.92 -11.36
N ASP A 143 0.82 -12.89 -11.78
CA ASP A 143 0.63 -13.67 -13.01
C ASP A 143 -0.71 -14.41 -13.02
N GLU A 144 -1.06 -15.07 -11.91
CA GLU A 144 -2.34 -15.76 -11.77
C GLU A 144 -3.51 -14.79 -11.94
N CYS A 145 -3.47 -13.64 -11.25
CA CYS A 145 -4.52 -12.62 -11.33
C CYS A 145 -4.63 -12.03 -12.73
N LEU A 146 -3.52 -11.58 -13.31
CA LEU A 146 -3.48 -10.94 -14.62
C LEU A 146 -3.92 -11.89 -15.73
N THR A 147 -3.51 -13.17 -15.67
CA THR A 147 -3.93 -14.20 -16.61
C THR A 147 -5.42 -14.52 -16.49
N THR A 148 -5.93 -14.59 -15.24
CA THR A 148 -7.32 -15.00 -14.98
C THR A 148 -8.32 -13.90 -15.29
N HIS A 149 -7.99 -12.64 -14.96
CA HIS A 149 -8.95 -11.54 -14.99
C HIS A 149 -8.69 -10.52 -16.12
N GLY A 150 -7.56 -10.62 -16.81
CA GLY A 150 -7.12 -9.60 -17.76
C GLY A 150 -6.57 -8.36 -17.05
N GLY A 151 -5.62 -7.68 -17.68
CA GLY A 151 -5.02 -6.46 -17.13
C GLY A 151 -5.83 -5.20 -17.43
N PRO A 152 -5.41 -4.00 -16.98
CA PRO A 152 -4.10 -3.68 -16.42
C PRO A 152 -3.95 -3.88 -14.90
N TYR A 153 -5.03 -4.18 -14.16
CA TYR A 153 -5.02 -4.40 -12.71
C TYR A 153 -5.30 -5.86 -12.36
N LEU A 154 -5.05 -6.24 -11.11
CA LEU A 154 -5.10 -7.64 -10.67
C LEU A 154 -6.48 -8.30 -10.87
N TYR A 155 -7.56 -7.52 -10.89
CA TYR A 155 -8.92 -8.02 -11.11
C TYR A 155 -9.63 -7.32 -12.27
N GLY A 156 -8.91 -6.96 -13.33
CA GLY A 156 -9.47 -6.44 -14.57
C GLY A 156 -9.14 -4.97 -14.86
N GLU A 157 -10.10 -4.22 -15.39
CA GLU A 157 -9.86 -2.88 -15.94
C GLU A 157 -9.78 -1.77 -14.88
N HIS A 158 -10.22 -2.03 -13.65
CA HIS A 158 -10.26 -1.02 -12.59
C HIS A 158 -9.46 -1.46 -11.38
N PRO A 159 -8.69 -0.55 -10.75
CA PRO A 159 -7.94 -0.87 -9.55
C PRO A 159 -8.88 -1.17 -8.37
N CYS A 160 -8.51 -2.13 -7.55
CA CYS A 160 -9.29 -2.62 -6.43
C CYS A 160 -8.48 -2.69 -5.12
N LEU A 161 -9.03 -3.32 -4.11
CA LEU A 161 -8.38 -3.50 -2.81
C LEU A 161 -7.00 -4.18 -2.92
N ALA A 162 -6.91 -5.22 -3.76
CA ALA A 162 -5.65 -5.94 -3.96
C ALA A 162 -4.57 -5.02 -4.54
N ASP A 163 -4.90 -4.18 -5.51
CA ASP A 163 -3.95 -3.24 -6.10
C ASP A 163 -3.42 -2.24 -5.06
N ALA A 164 -4.29 -1.74 -4.18
CA ALA A 164 -3.86 -0.89 -3.07
C ALA A 164 -2.96 -1.64 -2.08
N MET A 165 -3.24 -2.91 -1.80
CA MET A 165 -2.42 -3.74 -0.92
C MET A 165 -1.03 -4.03 -1.51
N TYR A 166 -0.94 -4.24 -2.82
CA TYR A 166 0.32 -4.53 -3.52
C TYR A 166 1.07 -3.28 -4.01
N ALA A 167 0.47 -2.08 -4.03
CA ALA A 167 1.12 -0.85 -4.47
C ALA A 167 2.49 -0.58 -3.80
N PRO A 168 2.68 -0.78 -2.47
CA PRO A 168 4.00 -0.64 -1.87
C PRO A 168 5.03 -1.68 -2.36
N VAL A 169 4.59 -2.85 -2.82
CA VAL A 169 5.49 -3.85 -3.42
C VAL A 169 5.94 -3.39 -4.80
N VAL A 170 5.02 -2.80 -5.58
CA VAL A 170 5.36 -2.17 -6.86
C VAL A 170 6.45 -1.11 -6.68
N THR A 171 6.29 -0.22 -5.70
CA THR A 171 7.33 0.81 -5.44
C THR A 171 8.67 0.20 -5.06
N ARG A 172 8.67 -0.85 -4.22
CA ARG A 172 9.89 -1.58 -3.84
C ARG A 172 10.56 -2.23 -5.05
N PHE A 173 9.80 -2.93 -5.88
CA PHE A 173 10.37 -3.57 -7.07
C PHE A 173 11.02 -2.57 -8.02
N MET A 174 10.45 -1.38 -8.15
CA MET A 174 11.03 -0.29 -8.94
C MET A 174 12.27 0.32 -8.26
N THR A 175 12.23 0.51 -6.94
CA THR A 175 13.36 1.07 -6.18
C THR A 175 14.60 0.19 -6.28
N TYR A 176 14.41 -1.13 -6.16
CA TYR A 176 15.51 -2.11 -6.12
C TYR A 176 15.79 -2.79 -7.46
N GLY A 177 15.08 -2.41 -8.52
CA GLY A 177 15.31 -2.95 -9.86
C GLY A 177 15.05 -4.45 -9.97
N VAL A 178 14.00 -4.95 -9.28
CA VAL A 178 13.63 -6.39 -9.33
C VAL A 178 13.27 -6.78 -10.76
N PRO A 179 13.91 -7.82 -11.33
CA PRO A 179 13.58 -8.31 -12.67
C PRO A 179 12.14 -8.84 -12.72
N LEU A 180 11.37 -8.38 -13.69
CA LEU A 180 9.98 -8.77 -13.92
C LEU A 180 9.78 -9.16 -15.39
N ASP A 181 8.83 -10.05 -15.65
CA ASP A 181 8.35 -10.30 -17.00
C ASP A 181 7.55 -9.10 -17.56
N ALA A 182 7.09 -9.22 -18.80
CA ALA A 182 6.37 -8.15 -19.48
C ALA A 182 5.01 -7.82 -18.83
N ALA A 183 4.28 -8.83 -18.34
CA ALA A 183 2.96 -8.66 -17.74
C ALA A 183 3.06 -7.94 -16.38
N CYS A 184 3.94 -8.44 -15.50
CA CYS A 184 4.20 -7.80 -14.20
C CYS A 184 4.79 -6.40 -14.35
N THR A 185 5.65 -6.18 -15.36
CA THR A 185 6.18 -4.84 -15.68
C THR A 185 5.06 -3.89 -16.08
N ALA A 186 4.15 -4.32 -16.97
CA ALA A 186 2.99 -3.53 -17.39
C ALA A 186 2.06 -3.21 -16.21
N TYR A 187 1.83 -4.18 -15.31
CA TYR A 187 1.07 -3.97 -14.08
C TYR A 187 1.72 -2.91 -13.19
N CYS A 188 3.03 -2.99 -12.95
CA CYS A 188 3.74 -1.97 -12.18
C CYS A 188 3.59 -0.57 -12.80
N GLN A 189 3.70 -0.48 -14.13
CA GLN A 189 3.49 0.79 -14.84
C GLN A 189 2.05 1.30 -14.67
N ALA A 190 1.05 0.43 -14.76
CA ALA A 190 -0.35 0.80 -14.57
C ALA A 190 -0.62 1.33 -13.15
N ILE A 191 -0.08 0.67 -12.11
CA ILE A 191 -0.18 1.16 -10.72
C ILE A 191 0.47 2.53 -10.58
N MET A 192 1.69 2.71 -11.07
CA MET A 192 2.41 3.98 -10.97
C MET A 192 1.77 5.10 -11.79
N ALA A 193 1.02 4.77 -12.85
CA ALA A 193 0.27 5.74 -13.66
C ALA A 193 -1.04 6.20 -13.00
N LEU A 194 -1.53 5.56 -11.94
CA LEU A 194 -2.71 6.03 -11.23
C LEU A 194 -2.52 7.46 -10.75
N PRO A 195 -3.48 8.38 -10.97
CA PRO A 195 -3.38 9.76 -10.49
C PRO A 195 -3.09 9.85 -8.99
N ALA A 196 -3.70 8.97 -8.18
CA ALA A 196 -3.46 8.88 -6.75
C ALA A 196 -2.01 8.47 -6.43
N MET A 197 -1.43 7.53 -7.17
CA MET A 197 -0.02 7.14 -6.98
C MET A 197 0.94 8.27 -7.35
N GLN A 198 0.65 9.01 -8.41
CA GLN A 198 1.44 10.18 -8.80
C GLN A 198 1.37 11.29 -7.75
N GLU A 199 0.18 11.54 -7.18
CA GLU A 199 -0.01 12.47 -6.06
C GLU A 199 0.83 12.04 -4.85
N TRP A 200 0.78 10.75 -4.48
CA TRP A 200 1.56 10.21 -3.37
C TRP A 200 3.07 10.34 -3.60
N VAL A 201 3.56 9.93 -4.76
CA VAL A 201 4.99 9.99 -5.13
C VAL A 201 5.49 11.43 -5.13
N THR A 202 4.71 12.36 -5.70
CA THR A 202 5.06 13.78 -5.70
C THR A 202 5.21 14.31 -4.28
N ALA A 203 4.28 14.00 -3.39
CA ALA A 203 4.33 14.41 -2.00
C ALA A 203 5.48 13.73 -1.23
N ALA A 204 5.76 12.45 -1.48
CA ALA A 204 6.91 11.75 -0.91
C ALA A 204 8.24 12.43 -1.29
N CYS A 205 8.38 12.84 -2.55
CA CYS A 205 9.58 13.55 -3.02
C CYS A 205 9.77 14.94 -2.38
N GLN A 206 8.70 15.53 -1.84
CA GLN A 206 8.74 16.83 -1.16
C GLN A 206 9.03 16.70 0.35
N GLU A 207 9.01 15.51 0.92
CA GLU A 207 9.39 15.29 2.31
C GLU A 207 10.84 15.72 2.55
N PRO A 208 11.12 16.54 3.59
CA PRO A 208 12.41 17.26 3.70
C PRO A 208 13.59 16.38 4.07
N ALA A 209 13.41 15.27 4.77
CA ALA A 209 14.52 14.51 5.33
C ALA A 209 14.57 13.07 4.85
N GLU A 210 15.77 12.58 4.68
CA GLU A 210 16.11 11.18 4.73
C GLU A 210 16.09 10.77 6.21
N ILE A 211 15.45 9.64 6.52
CA ILE A 211 15.52 9.07 7.86
C ILE A 211 16.65 8.06 7.79
N ASP A 212 17.82 8.45 8.32
CA ASP A 212 19.07 7.67 8.25
C ASP A 212 18.86 6.20 8.68
N GLU A 213 18.03 5.96 9.70
CA GLU A 213 17.71 4.62 10.20
C GLU A 213 16.87 3.76 9.24
N LEU A 214 16.24 4.39 8.23
CA LEU A 214 15.42 3.73 7.21
C LEU A 214 16.07 3.76 5.83
N GLU A 215 17.16 4.49 5.66
CA GLU A 215 18.04 4.36 4.52
C GLU A 215 18.76 3.02 4.66
N ALA A 216 18.62 2.19 3.63
CA ALA A 216 19.32 0.91 3.62
C ALA A 216 20.82 1.17 3.49
N GLU A 217 21.55 1.03 4.58
CA GLU A 217 23.01 0.90 4.54
C GLU A 217 23.34 -0.50 3.99
N PHE A 218 23.92 -0.52 2.81
CA PHE A 218 24.41 -1.74 2.14
C PHE A 218 25.85 -1.59 1.72
#